data_95af938690c904460672576c26ba10f3
#
_entry.id   95af938690c904460672576c26ba10f3
#
_cell.length_a   1.000
_cell.length_b   1.000
_cell.length_c   1.000
_cell.angle_alpha   90.00
_cell.angle_beta   90.00
_cell.angle_gamma   90.00
#
_symmetry.space_group_name_H-M   'P 1'
#
loop_
_entity.id
_entity.type
_entity.pdbx_description
1 polymer ?
#
loop_
_entity_poly.entity_id
_entity_poly.type
_entity_poly.pdbx_seq_one_letter_code
_entity_poly.pdbx_strand_id
1 'polypeptide(L)'
;MRLKSIARRITGNDYVYTIFTKIMAVVIGLIASSYSNRFLGPELKGELGQISSMISIVAVTANFGLYQPYPYYKRQGEPDVLDKFLRIFLLQFVAYMVIGIAGAAVLQSFALTAVCLIAPIQVLANQLSFMIMVEDVKYKNRIFFTARITNTIITILAFYTMERTILVSLALVVVGDLITIVMALRRMRRMPNPLRADLRFAAKIVPFGIVSMITTLMTTLNYRVDTLMMGYMFGVPDAEIGFYTLGVSLSEYGWLIPDAFREVLFSRTAKDDAIGEVTMSMKVNFYLTLVMIAGILLLGKPVIWLLAGAEYLPAYAVTVLLIAGIIPMSYFKIIGTLLLAQGKKYVYLGMLTVSVVVNILVNMVTIPLWGKMGAAAASVASYAVAGGCFLVYYLRIYNIPVRDVFLFRPEEIARLKGMLKKVRRRLSKA
;
A
#
# COMPACT_ATOMS: atom_id res chain seq x y z
N MET A 1 12.12 -22.85 -27.72
CA MET A 1 12.86 -23.47 -26.60
C MET A 1 13.31 -22.51 -25.52
N ARG A 2 13.88 -21.34 -25.82
CA ARG A 2 14.35 -20.35 -24.82
C ARG A 2 13.27 -19.86 -23.83
N LEU A 3 12.05 -19.54 -24.27
CA LEU A 3 10.96 -19.06 -23.39
C LEU A 3 10.51 -20.10 -22.35
N LYS A 4 10.46 -21.39 -22.71
CA LYS A 4 10.12 -22.48 -21.77
C LYS A 4 11.22 -22.70 -20.71
N SER A 5 12.50 -22.50 -21.06
CA SER A 5 13.60 -22.58 -20.09
C SER A 5 13.67 -21.41 -19.14
N ILE A 6 13.37 -20.21 -19.63
CA ILE A 6 13.23 -19.00 -18.79
C ILE A 6 12.04 -19.16 -17.83
N ALA A 7 10.88 -19.59 -18.33
CA ALA A 7 9.72 -19.87 -17.50
C ALA A 7 10.02 -20.91 -16.40
N ARG A 8 10.69 -22.02 -16.70
CA ARG A 8 11.12 -23.03 -15.71
C ARG A 8 12.10 -22.46 -14.66
N ARG A 9 13.02 -21.56 -15.03
CA ARG A 9 13.93 -20.90 -14.09
C ARG A 9 13.20 -19.92 -13.18
N ILE A 10 12.21 -19.19 -13.70
CA ILE A 10 11.40 -18.23 -12.94
C ILE A 10 10.49 -18.97 -11.94
N THR A 11 9.83 -20.05 -12.37
CA THR A 11 8.91 -20.82 -11.53
C THR A 11 9.60 -21.73 -10.50
N GLY A 12 10.89 -22.04 -10.72
CA GLY A 12 11.69 -22.90 -9.83
C GLY A 12 12.27 -22.16 -8.60
N ASN A 13 12.29 -20.82 -8.60
CA ASN A 13 12.81 -20.03 -7.48
C ASN A 13 11.75 -19.04 -7.02
N ASP A 14 11.24 -19.22 -5.81
CA ASP A 14 10.15 -18.44 -5.22
C ASP A 14 10.44 -16.94 -5.18
N TYR A 15 11.69 -16.54 -4.96
CA TYR A 15 12.10 -15.13 -4.96
C TYR A 15 12.06 -14.53 -6.36
N VAL A 16 12.61 -15.25 -7.36
CA VAL A 16 12.62 -14.77 -8.75
C VAL A 16 11.19 -14.69 -9.28
N TYR A 17 10.35 -15.67 -8.97
CA TYR A 17 8.93 -15.66 -9.32
C TYR A 17 8.20 -14.47 -8.68
N THR A 18 8.42 -14.20 -7.40
CA THR A 18 7.78 -13.08 -6.69
C THR A 18 8.22 -11.73 -7.26
N ILE A 19 9.51 -11.54 -7.54
CA ILE A 19 10.01 -10.29 -8.12
C ILE A 19 9.44 -10.10 -9.53
N PHE A 20 9.45 -11.13 -10.36
CA PHE A 20 8.91 -11.07 -11.72
C PHE A 20 7.42 -10.74 -11.72
N THR A 21 6.61 -11.39 -10.88
CA THR A 21 5.18 -11.11 -10.76
C THR A 21 4.90 -9.70 -10.26
N LYS A 22 5.71 -9.15 -9.36
CA LYS A 22 5.60 -7.76 -8.90
C LYS A 22 5.91 -6.77 -10.02
N ILE A 23 6.99 -6.95 -10.76
CA ILE A 23 7.34 -6.07 -11.88
C ILE A 23 6.23 -6.09 -12.93
N MET A 24 5.77 -7.28 -13.32
CA MET A 24 4.67 -7.41 -14.27
C MET A 24 3.37 -6.77 -13.77
N ALA A 25 3.07 -6.91 -12.49
CA ALA A 25 1.90 -6.28 -11.88
C ALA A 25 1.99 -4.74 -11.87
N VAL A 26 3.20 -4.18 -11.71
CA VAL A 26 3.42 -2.73 -11.84
C VAL A 26 3.15 -2.27 -13.27
N VAL A 27 3.71 -2.94 -14.27
CA VAL A 27 3.50 -2.61 -15.69
C VAL A 27 2.01 -2.69 -16.06
N ILE A 28 1.35 -3.80 -15.69
CA ILE A 28 -0.08 -3.98 -15.91
C ILE A 28 -0.88 -2.90 -15.19
N GLY A 29 -0.46 -2.54 -13.96
CA GLY A 29 -1.07 -1.48 -13.18
C GLY A 29 -0.94 -0.08 -13.79
N LEU A 30 0.19 0.22 -14.42
CA LEU A 30 0.38 1.47 -15.15
C LEU A 30 -0.54 1.55 -16.37
N ILE A 31 -0.72 0.44 -17.09
CA ILE A 31 -1.66 0.35 -18.21
C ILE A 31 -3.09 0.58 -17.71
N ALA A 32 -3.52 -0.13 -16.66
CA ALA A 32 -4.85 0.06 -16.08
C ALA A 32 -5.08 1.49 -15.59
N SER A 33 -4.08 2.07 -14.92
CA SER A 33 -4.12 3.46 -14.44
C SER A 33 -4.25 4.45 -15.61
N SER A 34 -3.54 4.20 -16.71
CA SER A 34 -3.61 5.04 -17.90
C SER A 34 -5.03 5.08 -18.48
N TYR A 35 -5.63 3.92 -18.71
CA TYR A 35 -7.01 3.84 -19.20
C TYR A 35 -8.01 4.43 -18.19
N SER A 36 -7.86 4.12 -16.91
CA SER A 36 -8.74 4.64 -15.85
C SER A 36 -8.68 6.18 -15.76
N ASN A 37 -7.48 6.77 -15.77
CA ASN A 37 -7.34 8.22 -15.68
C ASN A 37 -7.95 8.93 -16.90
N ARG A 38 -7.72 8.43 -18.11
CA ARG A 38 -8.29 8.97 -19.35
C ARG A 38 -9.81 8.76 -19.43
N PHE A 39 -10.31 7.65 -18.86
CA PHE A 39 -11.74 7.38 -18.79
C PHE A 39 -12.45 8.35 -17.86
N LEU A 40 -11.90 8.62 -16.69
CA LEU A 40 -12.53 9.45 -15.67
C LEU A 40 -12.41 10.96 -15.94
N GLY A 41 -11.26 11.39 -16.42
CA GLY A 41 -10.90 12.81 -16.35
C GLY A 41 -10.61 13.26 -14.90
N PRO A 42 -10.16 14.51 -14.71
CA PRO A 42 -9.74 14.97 -13.39
C PRO A 42 -10.87 15.05 -12.36
N GLU A 43 -12.08 15.47 -12.75
CA GLU A 43 -13.22 15.63 -11.83
C GLU A 43 -13.66 14.31 -11.21
N LEU A 44 -14.06 13.33 -12.04
CA LEU A 44 -14.47 12.01 -11.53
C LEU A 44 -13.33 11.28 -10.84
N LYS A 45 -12.08 11.56 -11.21
CA LYS A 45 -10.90 11.04 -10.51
C LYS A 45 -10.79 11.59 -9.10
N GLY A 46 -11.10 12.85 -8.90
CA GLY A 46 -11.13 13.50 -7.58
C GLY A 46 -12.21 12.91 -6.69
N GLU A 47 -13.43 12.81 -7.22
CA GLU A 47 -14.57 12.17 -6.52
C GLU A 47 -14.25 10.72 -6.13
N LEU A 48 -13.75 9.92 -7.09
CA LEU A 48 -13.31 8.53 -6.82
C LEU A 48 -12.22 8.49 -5.74
N GLY A 49 -11.29 9.43 -5.76
CA GLY A 49 -10.21 9.55 -4.77
C GLY A 49 -10.74 9.77 -3.35
N GLN A 50 -11.74 10.64 -3.19
CA GLN A 50 -12.38 10.91 -1.91
C GLN A 50 -13.14 9.68 -1.40
N ILE A 51 -14.02 9.09 -2.24
CA ILE A 51 -14.81 7.90 -1.87
C ILE A 51 -13.88 6.73 -1.52
N SER A 52 -12.84 6.48 -2.33
CA SER A 52 -11.86 5.41 -2.07
C SER A 52 -11.06 5.65 -0.79
N SER A 53 -10.75 6.90 -0.45
CA SER A 53 -10.09 7.25 0.81
C SER A 53 -10.98 6.96 2.01
N MET A 54 -12.27 7.32 1.95
CA MET A 54 -13.26 6.96 2.98
C MET A 54 -13.38 5.44 3.14
N ILE A 55 -13.56 4.71 2.01
CA ILE A 55 -13.65 3.24 2.03
C ILE A 55 -12.42 2.64 2.71
N SER A 56 -11.21 3.12 2.38
CA SER A 56 -9.96 2.61 2.95
C SER A 56 -9.88 2.82 4.46
N ILE A 57 -10.24 4.00 4.96
CA ILE A 57 -10.22 4.32 6.39
C ILE A 57 -11.26 3.48 7.14
N VAL A 58 -12.49 3.42 6.61
CA VAL A 58 -13.56 2.61 7.20
C VAL A 58 -13.20 1.13 7.19
N ALA A 59 -12.68 0.60 6.09
CA ALA A 59 -12.29 -0.80 5.98
C ALA A 59 -11.16 -1.17 6.97
N VAL A 60 -10.15 -0.34 7.14
CA VAL A 60 -9.07 -0.58 8.12
C VAL A 60 -9.61 -0.57 9.54
N THR A 61 -10.46 0.40 9.88
CA THR A 61 -11.05 0.52 11.22
C THR A 61 -12.00 -0.65 11.50
N ALA A 62 -12.90 -0.95 10.57
CA ALA A 62 -13.87 -2.02 10.68
C ALA A 62 -13.25 -3.42 10.70
N ASN A 63 -12.03 -3.57 10.23
CA ASN A 63 -11.30 -4.84 10.24
C ASN A 63 -10.92 -5.31 11.66
N PHE A 64 -10.78 -4.38 12.64
CA PHE A 64 -10.32 -4.65 14.00
C PHE A 64 -9.01 -5.45 14.10
N GLY A 65 -8.28 -5.62 13.00
CA GLY A 65 -7.05 -6.41 12.94
C GLY A 65 -7.26 -7.90 13.22
N LEU A 66 -8.48 -8.43 13.05
CA LEU A 66 -8.85 -9.80 13.41
C LEU A 66 -8.03 -10.87 12.68
N TYR A 67 -7.44 -10.57 11.55
CA TYR A 67 -6.58 -11.51 10.80
C TYR A 67 -5.15 -11.61 11.36
N GLN A 68 -4.68 -10.59 12.08
CA GLN A 68 -3.29 -10.51 12.56
C GLN A 68 -2.87 -11.67 13.50
N PRO A 69 -3.73 -12.13 14.41
CA PRO A 69 -3.40 -13.25 15.29
C PRO A 69 -3.34 -14.62 14.60
N TYR A 70 -3.84 -14.75 13.36
CA TYR A 70 -3.93 -16.03 12.66
C TYR A 70 -2.61 -16.84 12.64
N PRO A 71 -1.43 -16.26 12.25
CA PRO A 71 -0.17 -16.99 12.24
C PRO A 71 0.26 -17.46 13.64
N TYR A 72 -0.10 -16.71 14.68
CA TYR A 72 0.22 -17.06 16.07
C TYR A 72 -0.55 -18.30 16.50
N TYR A 73 -1.90 -18.29 16.37
CA TYR A 73 -2.73 -19.44 16.75
C TYR A 73 -2.45 -20.67 15.90
N LYS A 74 -2.13 -20.51 14.62
CA LYS A 74 -1.69 -21.59 13.75
C LYS A 74 -0.42 -22.26 14.26
N ARG A 75 0.58 -21.48 14.70
CA ARG A 75 1.82 -22.02 15.29
C ARG A 75 1.61 -22.69 16.62
N GLN A 76 0.62 -22.26 17.41
CA GLN A 76 0.25 -22.87 18.68
C GLN A 76 -0.50 -24.22 18.50
N GLY A 77 -0.84 -24.60 17.27
CA GLY A 77 -1.57 -25.83 17.01
C GLY A 77 -3.05 -25.76 17.42
N GLU A 78 -3.64 -24.57 17.46
CA GLU A 78 -5.07 -24.40 17.77
C GLU A 78 -5.92 -25.24 16.82
N PRO A 79 -6.79 -26.15 17.34
CA PRO A 79 -7.60 -27.02 16.52
C PRO A 79 -8.58 -26.21 15.65
N ASP A 80 -8.75 -26.62 14.40
CA ASP A 80 -9.65 -26.01 13.42
C ASP A 80 -9.49 -24.48 13.26
N VAL A 81 -8.27 -23.97 13.47
CA VAL A 81 -7.96 -22.53 13.47
C VAL A 81 -8.43 -21.85 12.19
N LEU A 82 -8.26 -22.51 11.04
CA LEU A 82 -8.71 -21.99 9.74
C LEU A 82 -10.23 -21.76 9.73
N ASP A 83 -11.01 -22.76 10.18
CA ASP A 83 -12.46 -22.68 10.20
C ASP A 83 -12.96 -21.66 11.23
N LYS A 84 -12.32 -21.58 12.40
CA LYS A 84 -12.66 -20.56 13.42
C LYS A 84 -12.51 -19.15 12.87
N PHE A 85 -11.39 -18.83 12.24
CA PHE A 85 -11.17 -17.51 11.64
C PHE A 85 -12.12 -17.25 10.46
N LEU A 86 -12.32 -18.22 9.57
CA LEU A 86 -13.24 -18.07 8.45
C LEU A 86 -14.68 -17.78 8.90
N ARG A 87 -15.19 -18.50 9.94
CA ARG A 87 -16.52 -18.24 10.49
C ARG A 87 -16.65 -16.83 11.04
N ILE A 88 -15.63 -16.33 11.75
CA ILE A 88 -15.62 -14.97 12.29
C ILE A 88 -15.63 -13.94 11.15
N PHE A 89 -14.80 -14.11 10.12
CA PHE A 89 -14.75 -13.19 8.99
C PHE A 89 -16.03 -13.17 8.18
N LEU A 90 -16.62 -14.34 7.93
CA LEU A 90 -17.90 -14.42 7.23
C LEU A 90 -19.06 -13.85 8.06
N LEU A 91 -19.06 -14.07 9.38
CA LEU A 91 -20.05 -13.46 10.27
C LEU A 91 -19.92 -11.94 10.27
N GLN A 92 -18.70 -11.41 10.38
CA GLN A 92 -18.42 -9.99 10.30
C GLN A 92 -18.88 -9.41 8.96
N PHE A 93 -18.58 -10.08 7.85
CA PHE A 93 -19.00 -9.67 6.51
C PHE A 93 -20.52 -9.60 6.39
N VAL A 94 -21.23 -10.65 6.82
CA VAL A 94 -22.72 -10.68 6.77
C VAL A 94 -23.30 -9.56 7.64
N ALA A 95 -22.81 -9.40 8.87
CA ALA A 95 -23.28 -8.35 9.77
C ALA A 95 -23.06 -6.95 9.16
N TYR A 96 -21.88 -6.70 8.60
CA TYR A 96 -21.58 -5.41 7.97
C TYR A 96 -22.35 -5.17 6.68
N MET A 97 -22.62 -6.21 5.89
CA MET A 97 -23.49 -6.08 4.71
C MET A 97 -24.93 -5.74 5.10
N VAL A 98 -25.46 -6.37 6.15
CA VAL A 98 -26.81 -6.05 6.65
C VAL A 98 -26.87 -4.60 7.14
N ILE A 99 -25.90 -4.17 7.96
CA ILE A 99 -25.78 -2.79 8.45
C ILE A 99 -25.59 -1.84 7.26
N GLY A 100 -24.75 -2.20 6.29
CA GLY A 100 -24.44 -1.39 5.11
C GLY A 100 -25.66 -1.19 4.21
N ILE A 101 -26.45 -2.24 3.98
CA ILE A 101 -27.70 -2.17 3.19
C ILE A 101 -28.75 -1.31 3.93
N ALA A 102 -28.89 -1.51 5.24
CA ALA A 102 -29.80 -0.70 6.05
C ALA A 102 -29.36 0.79 6.07
N GLY A 103 -28.05 1.04 6.22
CA GLY A 103 -27.48 2.38 6.14
C GLY A 103 -27.69 3.02 4.76
N ALA A 104 -27.45 2.28 3.69
CA ALA A 104 -27.66 2.76 2.32
C ALA A 104 -29.12 3.15 2.05
N ALA A 105 -30.08 2.48 2.68
CA ALA A 105 -31.51 2.81 2.55
C ALA A 105 -31.89 4.11 3.27
N VAL A 106 -31.13 4.52 4.28
CA VAL A 106 -31.39 5.72 5.09
C VAL A 106 -30.55 6.92 4.63
N LEU A 107 -29.31 6.66 4.19
CA LEU A 107 -28.38 7.70 3.79
C LEU A 107 -28.73 8.25 2.40
N GLN A 108 -28.96 9.55 2.31
CA GLN A 108 -29.25 10.24 1.04
C GLN A 108 -27.99 10.63 0.26
N SER A 109 -26.82 10.18 0.69
CA SER A 109 -25.52 10.51 0.07
C SER A 109 -25.00 9.31 -0.72
N PHE A 110 -24.72 9.51 -2.01
CA PHE A 110 -24.11 8.51 -2.88
C PHE A 110 -22.77 8.01 -2.34
N ALA A 111 -21.90 8.93 -1.89
CA ALA A 111 -20.59 8.59 -1.36
C ALA A 111 -20.67 7.70 -0.11
N LEU A 112 -21.55 8.04 0.85
CA LEU A 112 -21.75 7.24 2.06
C LEU A 112 -22.37 5.88 1.75
N THR A 113 -23.29 5.82 0.81
CA THR A 113 -23.89 4.56 0.31
C THR A 113 -22.80 3.66 -0.28
N ALA A 114 -21.93 4.20 -1.12
CA ALA A 114 -20.80 3.47 -1.70
C ALA A 114 -19.87 2.93 -0.60
N VAL A 115 -19.55 3.74 0.41
CA VAL A 115 -18.71 3.31 1.55
C VAL A 115 -19.38 2.16 2.31
N CYS A 116 -20.66 2.28 2.62
CA CYS A 116 -21.43 1.26 3.35
C CYS A 116 -21.44 -0.10 2.65
N LEU A 117 -21.50 -0.11 1.31
CA LEU A 117 -21.60 -1.34 0.53
C LEU A 117 -20.23 -1.92 0.16
N ILE A 118 -19.23 -1.07 -0.09
CA ILE A 118 -17.91 -1.52 -0.59
C ILE A 118 -16.96 -1.85 0.56
N ALA A 119 -16.96 -1.10 1.66
CA ALA A 119 -16.03 -1.34 2.77
C ALA A 119 -16.13 -2.78 3.35
N PRO A 120 -17.30 -3.39 3.55
CA PRO A 120 -17.40 -4.79 3.98
C PRO A 120 -16.71 -5.77 3.03
N ILE A 121 -16.83 -5.55 1.71
CA ILE A 121 -16.17 -6.39 0.69
C ILE A 121 -14.66 -6.27 0.80
N GLN A 122 -14.14 -5.05 0.95
CA GLN A 122 -12.72 -4.80 1.11
C GLN A 122 -12.18 -5.39 2.44
N VAL A 123 -12.93 -5.33 3.53
CA VAL A 123 -12.58 -5.99 4.81
C VAL A 123 -12.39 -7.48 4.61
N LEU A 124 -13.37 -8.17 4.03
CA LEU A 124 -13.30 -9.61 3.79
C LEU A 124 -12.14 -9.98 2.84
N ALA A 125 -11.99 -9.23 1.74
CA ALA A 125 -10.90 -9.45 0.78
C ALA A 125 -9.52 -9.35 1.45
N ASN A 126 -9.30 -8.34 2.30
CA ASN A 126 -8.05 -8.15 3.04
C ASN A 126 -7.78 -9.28 4.03
N GLN A 127 -8.80 -9.72 4.78
CA GLN A 127 -8.70 -10.82 5.74
C GLN A 127 -8.34 -12.14 5.05
N LEU A 128 -9.05 -12.48 3.98
CA LEU A 128 -8.80 -13.71 3.22
C LEU A 128 -7.44 -13.66 2.49
N SER A 129 -7.07 -12.53 1.93
CA SER A 129 -5.75 -12.33 1.29
C SER A 129 -4.60 -12.57 2.28
N PHE A 130 -4.74 -12.09 3.52
CA PHE A 130 -3.75 -12.31 4.57
C PHE A 130 -3.68 -13.78 4.99
N MET A 131 -4.82 -14.44 5.18
CA MET A 131 -4.85 -15.88 5.49
C MET A 131 -4.17 -16.70 4.40
N ILE A 132 -4.49 -16.45 3.13
CA ILE A 132 -3.85 -17.14 2.00
C ILE A 132 -2.35 -16.84 1.97
N MET A 133 -1.91 -15.64 2.32
CA MET A 133 -0.49 -15.33 2.42
C MET A 133 0.24 -16.22 3.43
N VAL A 134 -0.42 -16.53 4.56
CA VAL A 134 0.13 -17.39 5.60
C VAL A 134 0.09 -18.88 5.19
N GLU A 135 -0.93 -19.29 4.43
CA GLU A 135 -1.10 -20.68 3.98
C GLU A 135 -0.26 -21.02 2.74
N ASP A 136 -0.29 -20.14 1.74
CA ASP A 136 0.31 -20.39 0.42
C ASP A 136 0.65 -19.06 -0.28
N VAL A 137 1.88 -18.58 -0.05
CA VAL A 137 2.37 -17.32 -0.64
C VAL A 137 2.32 -17.35 -2.17
N LYS A 138 2.60 -18.50 -2.80
CA LYS A 138 2.55 -18.62 -4.27
C LYS A 138 1.13 -18.43 -4.79
N TYR A 139 0.16 -19.02 -4.10
CA TYR A 139 -1.24 -18.87 -4.48
C TYR A 139 -1.74 -17.44 -4.25
N LYS A 140 -1.33 -16.78 -3.16
CA LYS A 140 -1.60 -15.36 -2.93
C LYS A 140 -1.08 -14.49 -4.08
N ASN A 141 0.15 -14.74 -4.55
CA ASN A 141 0.70 -14.02 -5.69
C ASN A 141 -0.08 -14.30 -6.99
N ARG A 142 -0.59 -15.53 -7.17
CA ARG A 142 -1.48 -15.87 -8.29
C ARG A 142 -2.80 -15.10 -8.22
N ILE A 143 -3.45 -15.02 -7.04
CA ILE A 143 -4.67 -14.22 -6.84
C ILE A 143 -4.40 -12.77 -7.24
N PHE A 144 -3.35 -12.17 -6.68
CA PHE A 144 -2.98 -10.78 -6.93
C PHE A 144 -2.77 -10.51 -8.43
N PHE A 145 -2.05 -11.39 -9.11
CA PHE A 145 -1.77 -11.25 -10.54
C PHE A 145 -3.04 -11.42 -11.40
N THR A 146 -3.87 -12.44 -11.09
CA THR A 146 -5.14 -12.66 -11.78
C THR A 146 -6.08 -11.49 -11.59
N ALA A 147 -6.27 -11.02 -10.35
CA ALA A 147 -7.11 -9.86 -10.06
C ALA A 147 -6.62 -8.61 -10.82
N ARG A 148 -5.30 -8.39 -10.89
CA ARG A 148 -4.72 -7.26 -11.60
C ARG A 148 -4.94 -7.32 -13.11
N ILE A 149 -4.73 -8.49 -13.74
CA ILE A 149 -4.97 -8.67 -15.19
C ILE A 149 -6.46 -8.51 -15.50
N THR A 150 -7.32 -9.20 -14.76
CA THR A 150 -8.77 -9.16 -15.00
C THR A 150 -9.30 -7.73 -14.83
N ASN A 151 -8.90 -7.02 -13.78
CA ASN A 151 -9.27 -5.63 -13.59
C ASN A 151 -8.78 -4.74 -14.74
N THR A 152 -7.55 -4.94 -15.21
CA THR A 152 -7.01 -4.18 -16.35
C THR A 152 -7.82 -4.43 -17.63
N ILE A 153 -8.15 -5.70 -17.93
CA ILE A 153 -8.97 -6.05 -19.11
C ILE A 153 -10.35 -5.40 -19.01
N ILE A 154 -11.01 -5.48 -17.84
CA ILE A 154 -12.34 -4.89 -17.65
C ILE A 154 -12.27 -3.37 -17.73
N THR A 155 -11.21 -2.73 -17.19
CA THR A 155 -11.00 -1.27 -17.31
C THR A 155 -10.85 -0.84 -18.78
N ILE A 156 -10.09 -1.59 -19.58
CA ILE A 156 -9.92 -1.32 -21.00
C ILE A 156 -11.26 -1.49 -21.75
N LEU A 157 -12.01 -2.57 -21.47
CA LEU A 157 -13.31 -2.77 -22.05
C LEU A 157 -14.28 -1.64 -21.68
N ALA A 158 -14.34 -1.27 -20.40
CA ALA A 158 -15.19 -0.19 -19.92
C ALA A 158 -14.87 1.14 -20.60
N PHE A 159 -13.56 1.43 -20.86
CA PHE A 159 -13.14 2.62 -21.57
C PHE A 159 -13.77 2.77 -22.97
N TYR A 160 -13.96 1.64 -23.68
CA TYR A 160 -14.50 1.65 -25.04
C TYR A 160 -16.02 1.42 -25.11
N THR A 161 -16.65 0.86 -24.09
CA THR A 161 -18.05 0.37 -24.18
C THR A 161 -19.01 1.01 -23.17
N MET A 162 -18.49 1.66 -22.12
CA MET A 162 -19.30 2.20 -21.04
C MET A 162 -19.24 3.73 -20.99
N GLU A 163 -20.33 4.32 -20.46
CA GLU A 163 -20.35 5.76 -20.16
C GLU A 163 -19.43 6.09 -18.99
N ARG A 164 -18.85 7.31 -19.04
CA ARG A 164 -17.95 7.82 -18.01
C ARG A 164 -18.71 8.20 -16.74
N THR A 165 -18.89 7.26 -15.85
CA THR A 165 -19.58 7.47 -14.58
C THR A 165 -18.75 7.02 -13.40
N ILE A 166 -18.99 7.63 -12.25
CA ILE A 166 -18.38 7.23 -10.98
C ILE A 166 -18.79 5.82 -10.59
N LEU A 167 -20.02 5.40 -10.91
CA LEU A 167 -20.53 4.07 -10.60
C LEU A 167 -19.73 2.96 -11.28
N VAL A 168 -19.41 3.13 -12.58
CA VAL A 168 -18.54 2.19 -13.32
C VAL A 168 -17.17 2.09 -12.66
N SER A 169 -16.60 3.20 -12.24
CA SER A 169 -15.30 3.23 -11.61
C SER A 169 -15.26 2.56 -10.24
N LEU A 170 -16.30 2.75 -9.44
CA LEU A 170 -16.46 2.04 -8.17
C LEU A 170 -16.66 0.53 -8.37
N ALA A 171 -17.42 0.14 -9.39
CA ALA A 171 -17.56 -1.27 -9.75
C ALA A 171 -16.21 -1.91 -10.13
N LEU A 172 -15.35 -1.17 -10.87
CA LEU A 172 -14.00 -1.64 -11.20
C LEU A 172 -13.11 -1.82 -9.96
N VAL A 173 -13.25 -0.96 -8.95
CA VAL A 173 -12.54 -1.15 -7.66
C VAL A 173 -12.96 -2.45 -6.98
N VAL A 174 -14.26 -2.74 -6.95
CA VAL A 174 -14.83 -3.92 -6.28
C VAL A 174 -14.44 -5.23 -6.98
N VAL A 175 -14.29 -5.24 -8.31
CA VAL A 175 -13.95 -6.46 -9.08
C VAL A 175 -12.71 -7.16 -8.56
N GLY A 176 -11.65 -6.42 -8.25
CA GLY A 176 -10.42 -6.99 -7.72
C GLY A 176 -10.60 -7.70 -6.37
N ASP A 177 -11.40 -7.10 -5.49
CA ASP A 177 -11.73 -7.67 -4.18
C ASP A 177 -12.61 -8.91 -4.31
N LEU A 178 -13.61 -8.90 -5.19
CA LEU A 178 -14.46 -10.06 -5.46
C LEU A 178 -13.64 -11.24 -6.02
N ILE A 179 -12.74 -11.00 -6.96
CA ILE A 179 -11.83 -12.04 -7.47
C ILE A 179 -10.99 -12.62 -6.33
N THR A 180 -10.47 -11.76 -5.46
CA THR A 180 -9.69 -12.19 -4.29
C THR A 180 -10.51 -13.08 -3.37
N ILE A 181 -11.74 -12.67 -3.03
CA ILE A 181 -12.64 -13.45 -2.18
C ILE A 181 -12.96 -14.81 -2.81
N VAL A 182 -13.39 -14.82 -4.07
CA VAL A 182 -13.78 -16.06 -4.77
C VAL A 182 -12.61 -17.03 -4.87
N MET A 183 -11.43 -16.56 -5.29
CA MET A 183 -10.27 -17.42 -5.42
C MET A 183 -9.78 -17.93 -4.06
N ALA A 184 -9.78 -17.09 -3.01
CA ALA A 184 -9.39 -17.51 -1.67
C ALA A 184 -10.32 -18.59 -1.11
N LEU A 185 -11.63 -18.39 -1.18
CA LEU A 185 -12.62 -19.37 -0.72
C LEU A 185 -12.53 -20.69 -1.51
N ARG A 186 -12.36 -20.64 -2.84
CA ARG A 186 -12.14 -21.83 -3.66
C ARG A 186 -10.88 -22.59 -3.27
N ARG A 187 -9.79 -21.89 -2.91
CA ARG A 187 -8.54 -22.54 -2.49
C ARG A 187 -8.67 -23.23 -1.14
N MET A 188 -9.39 -22.61 -0.22
CA MET A 188 -9.64 -23.17 1.10
C MET A 188 -10.60 -24.35 1.06
N ARG A 189 -11.37 -24.51 -0.02
CA ARG A 189 -12.39 -25.59 -0.21
C ARG A 189 -13.39 -25.71 0.94
N ARG A 190 -13.62 -24.63 1.69
CA ARG A 190 -14.48 -24.60 2.86
C ARG A 190 -15.33 -23.34 2.83
N MET A 191 -16.61 -23.52 3.07
CA MET A 191 -17.55 -22.43 3.36
C MET A 191 -18.26 -22.77 4.67
N PRO A 192 -17.61 -22.52 5.80
CA PRO A 192 -18.21 -22.85 7.09
C PRO A 192 -19.39 -21.93 7.37
N ASN A 193 -20.40 -22.44 8.08
CA ASN A 193 -21.56 -21.65 8.48
C ASN A 193 -21.14 -20.50 9.42
N PRO A 194 -21.35 -19.22 9.02
CA PRO A 194 -20.95 -18.08 9.84
C PRO A 194 -21.69 -17.98 11.18
N LEU A 195 -22.93 -18.46 11.25
CA LEU A 195 -23.74 -18.44 12.47
C LEU A 195 -23.19 -19.35 13.58
N ARG A 196 -22.25 -20.25 13.24
CA ARG A 196 -21.54 -21.11 14.21
C ARG A 196 -20.18 -20.52 14.60
N ALA A 197 -19.99 -19.22 14.46
CA ALA A 197 -18.75 -18.56 14.89
C ALA A 197 -18.63 -18.60 16.43
N ASP A 198 -17.39 -18.88 16.89
CA ASP A 198 -17.07 -18.84 18.31
C ASP A 198 -16.78 -17.40 18.74
N LEU A 199 -17.79 -16.75 19.32
CA LEU A 199 -17.69 -15.36 19.79
C LEU A 199 -16.72 -15.21 20.97
N ARG A 200 -16.53 -16.27 21.79
CA ARG A 200 -15.53 -16.24 22.86
C ARG A 200 -14.12 -16.22 22.30
N PHE A 201 -13.89 -17.02 21.26
CA PHE A 201 -12.62 -16.98 20.53
C PHE A 201 -12.43 -15.63 19.82
N ALA A 202 -13.49 -15.07 19.21
CA ALA A 202 -13.43 -13.73 18.61
C ALA A 202 -13.04 -12.67 19.65
N ALA A 203 -13.66 -12.65 20.83
CA ALA A 203 -13.30 -11.74 21.92
C ALA A 203 -11.85 -11.89 22.39
N LYS A 204 -11.28 -13.10 22.34
CA LYS A 204 -9.88 -13.39 22.70
C LYS A 204 -8.88 -12.83 21.67
N ILE A 205 -9.22 -12.81 20.38
CA ILE A 205 -8.31 -12.35 19.31
C ILE A 205 -8.35 -10.84 19.09
N VAL A 206 -9.45 -10.14 19.42
CA VAL A 206 -9.60 -8.68 19.25
C VAL A 206 -8.49 -7.87 19.91
N PRO A 207 -8.16 -8.05 21.21
CA PRO A 207 -7.10 -7.25 21.86
C PRO A 207 -5.73 -7.42 21.19
N PHE A 208 -5.47 -8.58 20.62
CA PHE A 208 -4.23 -8.85 19.89
C PHE A 208 -4.17 -8.04 18.57
N GLY A 209 -5.31 -7.93 17.86
CA GLY A 209 -5.41 -7.24 16.58
C GLY A 209 -5.45 -5.72 16.67
N ILE A 210 -5.98 -5.16 17.76
CA ILE A 210 -6.24 -3.71 17.89
C ILE A 210 -4.98 -2.86 17.68
N VAL A 211 -3.85 -3.24 18.28
CA VAL A 211 -2.60 -2.44 18.13
C VAL A 211 -2.14 -2.42 16.67
N SER A 212 -2.27 -3.54 15.98
CA SER A 212 -1.95 -3.61 14.53
C SER A 212 -2.95 -2.83 13.70
N MET A 213 -4.24 -2.86 14.07
CA MET A 213 -5.28 -2.05 13.44
C MET A 213 -4.98 -0.55 13.59
N ILE A 214 -4.70 -0.07 14.80
CA ILE A 214 -4.37 1.32 15.06
C ILE A 214 -3.13 1.73 14.25
N THR A 215 -2.11 0.89 14.20
CA THR A 215 -0.90 1.15 13.41
C THR A 215 -1.21 1.28 11.92
N THR A 216 -2.05 0.39 11.38
CA THR A 216 -2.49 0.45 9.98
C THR A 216 -3.37 1.66 9.73
N LEU A 217 -4.26 2.00 10.67
CA LEU A 217 -5.11 3.19 10.61
C LEU A 217 -4.27 4.47 10.57
N MET A 218 -3.27 4.62 11.45
CA MET A 218 -2.36 5.77 11.42
C MET A 218 -1.62 5.87 10.08
N THR A 219 -1.16 4.74 9.54
CA THR A 219 -0.53 4.72 8.21
C THR A 219 -1.51 5.15 7.12
N THR A 220 -2.74 4.65 7.15
CA THR A 220 -3.78 4.97 6.16
C THR A 220 -4.19 6.45 6.26
N LEU A 221 -4.34 6.98 7.47
CA LEU A 221 -4.62 8.41 7.70
C LEU A 221 -3.48 9.27 7.14
N ASN A 222 -2.23 8.90 7.37
CA ASN A 222 -1.07 9.64 6.85
C ASN A 222 -1.06 9.74 5.32
N TYR A 223 -1.71 8.81 4.62
CA TYR A 223 -1.75 8.76 3.15
C TYR A 223 -3.05 9.25 2.53
N ARG A 224 -4.14 9.35 3.29
CA ARG A 224 -5.49 9.57 2.73
C ARG A 224 -6.26 10.72 3.37
N VAL A 225 -5.85 11.19 4.55
CA VAL A 225 -6.61 12.22 5.29
C VAL A 225 -6.63 13.55 4.56
N ASP A 226 -5.56 13.91 3.89
CA ASP A 226 -5.43 15.10 3.05
C ASP A 226 -6.47 15.16 1.92
N THR A 227 -6.68 14.03 1.21
CA THR A 227 -7.72 13.93 0.17
C THR A 227 -9.12 14.19 0.75
N LEU A 228 -9.40 13.66 1.94
CA LEU A 228 -10.70 13.91 2.61
C LEU A 228 -10.83 15.34 3.12
N MET A 229 -9.76 15.91 3.68
CA MET A 229 -9.78 17.29 4.13
C MET A 229 -9.97 18.25 2.97
N MET A 230 -9.33 18.00 1.82
CA MET A 230 -9.50 18.82 0.61
C MET A 230 -10.99 18.91 0.19
N GLY A 231 -11.66 17.76 0.07
CA GLY A 231 -13.04 17.72 -0.42
C GLY A 231 -14.05 18.07 0.66
N TYR A 232 -14.10 17.31 1.75
CA TYR A 232 -15.20 17.43 2.74
C TYR A 232 -15.03 18.57 3.73
N MET A 233 -13.80 18.99 4.01
CA MET A 233 -13.55 20.05 5.01
C MET A 233 -13.38 21.42 4.36
N PHE A 234 -12.69 21.49 3.22
CA PHE A 234 -12.32 22.76 2.60
C PHE A 234 -13.00 23.02 1.23
N GLY A 235 -13.79 22.07 0.72
CA GLY A 235 -14.53 22.26 -0.51
C GLY A 235 -13.65 22.53 -1.74
N VAL A 236 -12.45 21.95 -1.78
CA VAL A 236 -11.56 22.07 -2.96
C VAL A 236 -12.21 21.38 -4.16
N PRO A 237 -12.21 21.99 -5.35
CA PRO A 237 -12.82 21.41 -6.54
C PRO A 237 -12.32 20.00 -6.85
N ASP A 238 -13.20 19.11 -7.30
CA ASP A 238 -12.87 17.71 -7.56
C ASP A 238 -11.75 17.55 -8.59
N ALA A 239 -11.68 18.40 -9.62
CA ALA A 239 -10.59 18.39 -10.57
C ALA A 239 -9.21 18.62 -9.90
N GLU A 240 -9.12 19.53 -8.93
CA GLU A 240 -7.91 19.79 -8.17
C GLU A 240 -7.51 18.58 -7.30
N ILE A 241 -8.52 17.92 -6.70
CA ILE A 241 -8.34 16.67 -5.95
C ILE A 241 -7.90 15.55 -6.91
N GLY A 242 -8.43 15.53 -8.14
CA GLY A 242 -8.02 14.61 -9.20
C GLY A 242 -6.54 14.76 -9.60
N PHE A 243 -6.06 15.99 -9.74
CA PHE A 243 -4.63 16.25 -9.97
C PHE A 243 -3.78 15.83 -8.78
N TYR A 244 -4.26 16.08 -7.58
CA TYR A 244 -3.59 15.66 -6.35
C TYR A 244 -3.50 14.13 -6.26
N THR A 245 -4.59 13.40 -6.43
CA THR A 245 -4.62 11.93 -6.34
C THR A 245 -3.78 11.26 -7.41
N LEU A 246 -3.69 11.83 -8.63
CA LEU A 246 -2.76 11.35 -9.63
C LEU A 246 -1.31 11.59 -9.20
N GLY A 247 -0.99 12.79 -8.70
CA GLY A 247 0.34 13.12 -8.20
C GLY A 247 0.80 12.20 -7.06
N VAL A 248 -0.09 11.92 -6.11
CA VAL A 248 0.14 10.93 -5.04
C VAL A 248 0.42 9.55 -5.64
N SER A 249 -0.45 9.07 -6.54
CA SER A 249 -0.30 7.74 -7.16
C SER A 249 1.03 7.58 -7.89
N LEU A 250 1.49 8.63 -8.58
CA LEU A 250 2.79 8.61 -9.27
C LEU A 250 3.96 8.65 -8.28
N SER A 251 3.86 9.44 -7.22
CA SER A 251 4.91 9.48 -6.18
C SER A 251 4.99 8.16 -5.41
N GLU A 252 3.86 7.47 -5.19
CA GLU A 252 3.82 6.16 -4.53
C GLU A 252 4.62 5.08 -5.28
N TYR A 253 4.81 5.18 -6.59
CA TYR A 253 5.74 4.28 -7.29
C TYR A 253 7.19 4.42 -6.79
N GLY A 254 7.56 5.54 -6.24
CA GLY A 254 8.85 5.75 -5.58
C GLY A 254 9.05 4.87 -4.34
N TRP A 255 7.97 4.41 -3.71
CA TRP A 255 8.05 3.52 -2.56
C TRP A 255 8.42 2.07 -2.92
N LEU A 256 8.38 1.71 -4.20
CA LEU A 256 8.82 0.38 -4.64
C LEU A 256 10.27 0.07 -4.23
N ILE A 257 11.12 1.08 -4.21
CA ILE A 257 12.53 0.93 -3.81
C ILE A 257 12.65 0.60 -2.32
N PRO A 258 12.17 1.45 -1.38
CA PRO A 258 12.26 1.14 0.05
C PRO A 258 11.45 -0.09 0.45
N ASP A 259 10.33 -0.39 -0.22
CA ASP A 259 9.54 -1.59 0.06
C ASP A 259 10.28 -2.88 -0.33
N ALA A 260 11.07 -2.86 -1.41
CA ALA A 260 11.92 -3.99 -1.77
C ALA A 260 13.00 -4.26 -0.69
N PHE A 261 13.63 -3.20 -0.15
CA PHE A 261 14.56 -3.34 0.97
C PHE A 261 13.87 -3.86 2.22
N ARG A 262 12.70 -3.33 2.55
CA ARG A 262 11.89 -3.75 3.69
C ARG A 262 11.61 -5.26 3.69
N GLU A 263 11.22 -5.82 2.56
CA GLU A 263 10.92 -7.26 2.46
C GLU A 263 12.15 -8.14 2.70
N VAL A 264 13.31 -7.73 2.16
CA VAL A 264 14.57 -8.46 2.37
C VAL A 264 15.04 -8.34 3.83
N LEU A 265 14.98 -7.13 4.38
CA LEU A 265 15.40 -6.88 5.76
C LEU A 265 14.52 -7.62 6.76
N PHE A 266 13.21 -7.63 6.59
CA PHE A 266 12.30 -8.31 7.53
C PHE A 266 12.63 -9.79 7.71
N SER A 267 13.08 -10.47 6.65
CA SER A 267 13.48 -11.88 6.73
C SER A 267 14.82 -12.10 7.42
N ARG A 268 15.70 -11.08 7.45
CA ARG A 268 17.06 -11.16 8.00
C ARG A 268 17.14 -10.63 9.42
N THR A 269 16.47 -9.50 9.71
CA THR A 269 16.45 -8.89 11.05
C THR A 269 15.85 -9.78 12.13
N ALA A 270 15.06 -10.79 11.74
CA ALA A 270 14.54 -11.79 12.66
C ALA A 270 15.61 -12.81 13.13
N LYS A 271 16.81 -12.83 12.52
CA LYS A 271 17.85 -13.85 12.75
C LYS A 271 19.11 -13.32 13.39
N ASP A 272 19.53 -12.07 13.10
CA ASP A 272 20.79 -11.49 13.56
C ASP A 272 20.72 -9.96 13.70
N ASP A 273 21.74 -9.36 14.33
CA ASP A 273 21.94 -7.92 14.48
C ASP A 273 22.18 -7.26 13.10
N ALA A 274 21.10 -7.02 12.37
CA ALA A 274 21.12 -6.53 10.99
C ALA A 274 21.35 -5.01 10.87
N ILE A 275 21.95 -4.35 11.90
CA ILE A 275 22.14 -2.90 11.94
C ILE A 275 22.98 -2.43 10.73
N GLY A 276 24.06 -3.15 10.40
CA GLY A 276 24.90 -2.85 9.24
C GLY A 276 24.14 -2.99 7.91
N GLU A 277 23.26 -3.98 7.78
CA GLU A 277 22.42 -4.18 6.58
C GLU A 277 21.35 -3.09 6.46
N VAL A 278 20.76 -2.66 7.57
CA VAL A 278 19.79 -1.55 7.61
C VAL A 278 20.47 -0.25 7.19
N THR A 279 21.66 0.07 7.75
CA THR A 279 22.42 1.26 7.38
C THR A 279 22.81 1.25 5.90
N MET A 280 23.27 0.11 5.38
CA MET A 280 23.61 -0.04 3.96
C MET A 280 22.38 0.11 3.07
N SER A 281 21.24 -0.45 3.47
CA SER A 281 19.98 -0.31 2.74
C SER A 281 19.51 1.14 2.68
N MET A 282 19.65 1.91 3.76
CA MET A 282 19.34 3.34 3.78
C MET A 282 20.21 4.14 2.81
N LYS A 283 21.54 3.88 2.79
CA LYS A 283 22.47 4.53 1.84
C LYS A 283 22.07 4.26 0.39
N VAL A 284 21.93 2.98 0.02
CA VAL A 284 21.59 2.58 -1.35
C VAL A 284 20.25 3.18 -1.74
N ASN A 285 19.25 3.10 -0.86
CA ASN A 285 17.94 3.68 -1.11
C ASN A 285 18.01 5.20 -1.32
N PHE A 286 18.80 5.92 -0.53
CA PHE A 286 18.98 7.37 -0.68
C PHE A 286 19.45 7.74 -2.09
N TYR A 287 20.52 7.11 -2.59
CA TYR A 287 21.03 7.41 -3.94
C TYR A 287 20.09 6.96 -5.05
N LEU A 288 19.42 5.80 -4.91
CA LEU A 288 18.42 5.37 -5.87
C LEU A 288 17.23 6.33 -5.93
N THR A 289 16.81 6.86 -4.77
CA THR A 289 15.73 7.85 -4.70
C THR A 289 16.15 9.16 -5.35
N LEU A 290 17.40 9.62 -5.18
CA LEU A 290 17.92 10.80 -5.87
C LEU A 290 17.89 10.63 -7.40
N VAL A 291 18.28 9.47 -7.91
CA VAL A 291 18.20 9.16 -9.35
C VAL A 291 16.76 9.21 -9.84
N MET A 292 15.83 8.66 -9.05
CA MET A 292 14.41 8.69 -9.36
C MET A 292 13.84 10.12 -9.35
N ILE A 293 14.22 10.94 -8.37
CA ILE A 293 13.82 12.36 -8.32
C ILE A 293 14.31 13.07 -9.59
N ALA A 294 15.58 12.90 -9.98
CA ALA A 294 16.11 13.46 -11.21
C ALA A 294 15.34 12.97 -12.45
N GLY A 295 15.00 11.68 -12.50
CA GLY A 295 14.17 11.10 -13.57
C GLY A 295 12.79 11.75 -13.68
N ILE A 296 12.10 11.96 -12.56
CA ILE A 296 10.78 12.62 -12.53
C ILE A 296 10.87 14.10 -12.86
N LEU A 297 11.93 14.79 -12.44
CA LEU A 297 12.14 16.18 -12.81
C LEU A 297 12.32 16.35 -14.34
N LEU A 298 13.03 15.41 -14.98
CA LEU A 298 13.30 15.46 -16.41
C LEU A 298 12.14 14.90 -17.24
N LEU A 299 11.55 13.78 -16.84
CA LEU A 299 10.60 13.00 -17.64
C LEU A 299 9.16 13.05 -17.11
N GLY A 300 8.90 13.70 -15.98
CA GLY A 300 7.59 13.66 -15.31
C GLY A 300 6.45 14.19 -16.17
N LYS A 301 6.63 15.33 -16.86
CA LYS A 301 5.60 15.86 -17.76
C LYS A 301 5.28 14.92 -18.92
N PRO A 302 6.26 14.42 -19.72
CA PRO A 302 6.02 13.38 -20.72
C PRO A 302 5.34 12.13 -20.18
N VAL A 303 5.75 11.66 -18.98
CA VAL A 303 5.16 10.48 -18.33
C VAL A 303 3.70 10.73 -17.97
N ILE A 304 3.36 11.88 -17.38
CA ILE A 304 1.97 12.24 -17.05
C ILE A 304 1.13 12.34 -18.34
N TRP A 305 1.65 13.01 -19.36
CA TRP A 305 0.95 13.11 -20.63
C TRP A 305 0.68 11.74 -21.25
N LEU A 306 1.66 10.85 -21.23
CA LEU A 306 1.52 9.48 -21.76
C LEU A 306 0.50 8.66 -20.95
N LEU A 307 0.57 8.73 -19.60
CA LEU A 307 -0.26 7.91 -18.71
C LEU A 307 -1.67 8.46 -18.49
N ALA A 308 -1.85 9.77 -18.50
CA ALA A 308 -3.13 10.35 -18.11
C ALA A 308 -3.69 11.37 -19.12
N GLY A 309 -2.87 11.86 -20.04
CA GLY A 309 -3.27 12.88 -21.02
C GLY A 309 -2.86 14.30 -20.61
N ALA A 310 -3.08 15.24 -21.54
CA ALA A 310 -2.70 16.66 -21.37
C ALA A 310 -3.45 17.34 -20.21
N GLU A 311 -4.69 16.94 -19.97
CA GLU A 311 -5.55 17.48 -18.91
C GLU A 311 -4.92 17.34 -17.51
N TYR A 312 -4.11 16.30 -17.29
CA TYR A 312 -3.48 16.02 -16.02
C TYR A 312 -2.09 16.64 -15.82
N LEU A 313 -1.61 17.47 -16.75
CA LEU A 313 -0.31 18.15 -16.60
C LEU A 313 -0.18 18.96 -15.30
N PRO A 314 -1.26 19.57 -14.73
CA PRO A 314 -1.19 20.24 -13.42
C PRO A 314 -0.77 19.32 -12.25
N ALA A 315 -0.95 17.99 -12.38
CA ALA A 315 -0.48 17.02 -11.39
C ALA A 315 1.06 16.93 -11.28
N TYR A 316 1.80 17.44 -12.29
CA TYR A 316 3.25 17.42 -12.27
C TYR A 316 3.85 18.16 -11.07
N ALA A 317 3.35 19.36 -10.76
CA ALA A 317 3.83 20.14 -9.62
C ALA A 317 3.63 19.41 -8.30
N VAL A 318 2.45 18.78 -8.13
CA VAL A 318 2.14 17.93 -6.97
C VAL A 318 3.11 16.73 -6.89
N THR A 319 3.33 16.04 -8.02
CA THR A 319 4.25 14.88 -8.08
C THR A 319 5.67 15.27 -7.70
N VAL A 320 6.19 16.39 -8.21
CA VAL A 320 7.54 16.89 -7.91
C VAL A 320 7.68 17.23 -6.42
N LEU A 321 6.66 17.86 -5.83
CA LEU A 321 6.70 18.19 -4.41
C LEU A 321 6.67 16.90 -3.54
N LEU A 322 5.74 15.99 -3.81
CA LEU A 322 5.58 14.75 -3.03
C LEU A 322 6.80 13.83 -3.13
N ILE A 323 7.44 13.77 -4.29
CA ILE A 323 8.60 12.87 -4.48
C ILE A 323 9.80 13.29 -3.62
N ALA A 324 9.92 14.56 -3.25
CA ALA A 324 10.91 15.02 -2.26
C ALA A 324 10.70 14.39 -0.89
N GLY A 325 9.44 14.11 -0.52
CA GLY A 325 9.06 13.43 0.73
C GLY A 325 9.42 11.93 0.77
N ILE A 326 9.79 11.32 -0.37
CA ILE A 326 10.13 9.89 -0.40
C ILE A 326 11.42 9.58 0.34
N ILE A 327 12.39 10.48 0.33
CA ILE A 327 13.65 10.28 1.07
C ILE A 327 13.39 10.07 2.56
N PRO A 328 12.76 11.01 3.30
CA PRO A 328 12.47 10.79 4.71
C PRO A 328 11.51 9.61 4.92
N MET A 329 10.50 9.44 4.06
CA MET A 329 9.57 8.33 4.18
C MET A 329 10.24 6.96 4.03
N SER A 330 11.33 6.86 3.27
CA SER A 330 12.10 5.63 3.15
C SER A 330 12.78 5.23 4.47
N TYR A 331 13.24 6.18 5.28
CA TYR A 331 13.78 5.89 6.61
C TYR A 331 12.72 5.34 7.54
N PHE A 332 11.51 5.92 7.54
CA PHE A 332 10.35 5.35 8.25
C PHE A 332 10.12 3.89 7.85
N LYS A 333 10.07 3.57 6.56
CA LYS A 333 9.79 2.21 6.08
C LYS A 333 10.90 1.22 6.44
N ILE A 334 12.17 1.59 6.27
CA ILE A 334 13.32 0.71 6.50
C ILE A 334 13.56 0.50 8.00
N ILE A 335 13.68 1.59 8.78
CA ILE A 335 13.92 1.54 10.23
C ILE A 335 12.70 0.98 10.95
N GLY A 336 11.49 1.34 10.51
CA GLY A 336 10.25 0.84 11.08
C GLY A 336 10.16 -0.69 11.03
N THR A 337 10.68 -1.31 9.95
CA THR A 337 10.76 -2.77 9.84
C THR A 337 11.66 -3.38 10.92
N LEU A 338 12.80 -2.76 11.22
CA LEU A 338 13.69 -3.19 12.30
C LEU A 338 13.00 -3.09 13.66
N LEU A 339 12.32 -1.96 13.94
CA LEU A 339 11.61 -1.76 15.20
C LEU A 339 10.50 -2.79 15.41
N LEU A 340 9.73 -3.09 14.36
CA LEU A 340 8.67 -4.09 14.41
C LEU A 340 9.25 -5.50 14.62
N ALA A 341 10.36 -5.84 13.97
CA ALA A 341 11.05 -7.12 14.16
C ALA A 341 11.60 -7.28 15.59
N GLN A 342 12.03 -6.17 16.22
CA GLN A 342 12.48 -6.13 17.62
C GLN A 342 11.32 -6.04 18.65
N GLY A 343 10.06 -6.11 18.22
CA GLY A 343 8.90 -6.02 19.11
C GLY A 343 8.58 -4.61 19.63
N LYS A 344 9.28 -3.56 19.15
CA LYS A 344 9.12 -2.15 19.60
C LYS A 344 7.90 -1.46 18.93
N LYS A 345 6.78 -2.18 18.89
CA LYS A 345 5.55 -1.72 18.19
C LYS A 345 4.97 -0.41 18.74
N TYR A 346 5.10 -0.16 20.04
CA TYR A 346 4.58 1.07 20.65
C TYR A 346 5.43 2.30 20.31
N VAL A 347 6.76 2.15 20.21
CA VAL A 347 7.66 3.21 19.74
C VAL A 347 7.34 3.56 18.28
N TYR A 348 7.17 2.52 17.45
CA TYR A 348 6.74 2.68 16.05
C TYR A 348 5.42 3.45 15.96
N LEU A 349 4.40 3.02 16.72
CA LEU A 349 3.08 3.65 16.73
C LEU A 349 3.15 5.10 17.20
N GLY A 350 3.89 5.40 18.27
CA GLY A 350 4.04 6.76 18.79
C GLY A 350 4.62 7.73 17.75
N MET A 351 5.71 7.33 17.08
CA MET A 351 6.32 8.17 16.03
C MET A 351 5.38 8.39 14.84
N LEU A 352 4.65 7.37 14.45
CA LEU A 352 3.68 7.47 13.35
C LEU A 352 2.50 8.37 13.73
N THR A 353 2.02 8.29 14.97
CA THR A 353 0.95 9.16 15.48
C THR A 353 1.38 10.63 15.44
N VAL A 354 2.61 10.94 15.84
CA VAL A 354 3.15 12.32 15.73
C VAL A 354 3.11 12.80 14.28
N SER A 355 3.53 11.96 13.34
CA SER A 355 3.48 12.28 11.90
C SER A 355 2.06 12.59 11.42
N VAL A 356 1.07 11.77 11.80
CA VAL A 356 -0.34 11.99 11.43
C VAL A 356 -0.88 13.28 12.02
N VAL A 357 -0.58 13.55 13.29
CA VAL A 357 -1.00 14.82 13.93
C VAL A 357 -0.40 16.03 13.20
N VAL A 358 0.90 15.98 12.86
CA VAL A 358 1.54 17.04 12.08
C VAL A 358 0.88 17.17 10.71
N ASN A 359 0.59 16.03 10.01
CA ASN A 359 -0.11 16.07 8.73
C ASN A 359 -1.44 16.81 8.82
N ILE A 360 -2.29 16.47 9.78
CA ILE A 360 -3.60 17.11 9.98
C ILE A 360 -3.44 18.60 10.29
N LEU A 361 -2.57 18.96 11.25
CA LEU A 361 -2.38 20.36 11.66
C LEU A 361 -1.84 21.23 10.52
N VAL A 362 -0.87 20.71 9.75
CA VAL A 362 -0.33 21.46 8.61
C VAL A 362 -1.38 21.57 7.50
N ASN A 363 -2.14 20.52 7.22
CA ASN A 363 -3.25 20.55 6.25
C ASN A 363 -4.30 21.61 6.61
N MET A 364 -4.64 21.76 7.88
CA MET A 364 -5.60 22.78 8.35
C MET A 364 -5.18 24.20 7.96
N VAL A 365 -3.88 24.45 7.86
CA VAL A 365 -3.33 25.76 7.49
C VAL A 365 -3.08 25.86 6.00
N THR A 366 -2.48 24.83 5.41
CA THR A 366 -1.94 24.93 4.04
C THR A 366 -2.97 24.66 2.96
N ILE A 367 -3.98 23.81 3.20
CA ILE A 367 -5.04 23.54 2.19
C ILE A 367 -5.86 24.82 1.90
N PRO A 368 -6.36 25.59 2.90
CA PRO A 368 -7.07 26.84 2.62
C PRO A 368 -6.24 27.85 1.84
N LEU A 369 -4.91 27.86 2.01
CA LEU A 369 -4.02 28.83 1.38
C LEU A 369 -3.60 28.41 -0.02
N TRP A 370 -3.33 27.12 -0.27
CA TRP A 370 -2.67 26.64 -1.48
C TRP A 370 -3.35 25.42 -2.14
N GLY A 371 -4.54 25.01 -1.68
CA GLY A 371 -5.31 23.91 -2.23
C GLY A 371 -4.49 22.62 -2.33
N LYS A 372 -4.45 22.00 -3.50
CA LYS A 372 -3.69 20.76 -3.74
C LYS A 372 -2.20 20.84 -3.40
N MET A 373 -1.59 22.01 -3.60
CA MET A 373 -0.18 22.21 -3.24
C MET A 373 0.01 22.28 -1.73
N GLY A 374 -0.97 22.81 -1.01
CA GLY A 374 -1.01 22.81 0.44
C GLY A 374 -1.08 21.38 1.01
N ALA A 375 -1.96 20.56 0.46
CA ALA A 375 -2.04 19.14 0.81
C ALA A 375 -0.72 18.39 0.55
N ALA A 376 -0.08 18.64 -0.59
CA ALA A 376 1.21 18.05 -0.92
C ALA A 376 2.33 18.51 0.04
N ALA A 377 2.35 19.79 0.41
CA ALA A 377 3.31 20.34 1.37
C ALA A 377 3.12 19.73 2.77
N ALA A 378 1.88 19.56 3.22
CA ALA A 378 1.55 18.92 4.49
C ALA A 378 2.00 17.45 4.51
N SER A 379 1.78 16.71 3.42
CA SER A 379 2.25 15.33 3.28
C SER A 379 3.77 15.25 3.35
N VAL A 380 4.51 16.13 2.65
CA VAL A 380 5.98 16.18 2.72
C VAL A 380 6.46 16.52 4.13
N ALA A 381 5.82 17.48 4.81
CA ALA A 381 6.15 17.82 6.19
C ALA A 381 5.94 16.63 7.14
N SER A 382 4.81 15.92 7.01
CA SER A 382 4.54 14.74 7.83
C SER A 382 5.52 13.60 7.57
N TYR A 383 5.88 13.36 6.31
CA TYR A 383 6.90 12.36 5.92
C TYR A 383 8.28 12.73 6.45
N ALA A 384 8.63 14.03 6.44
CA ALA A 384 9.88 14.52 7.02
C ALA A 384 9.91 14.30 8.54
N VAL A 385 8.82 14.57 9.24
CA VAL A 385 8.69 14.31 10.68
C VAL A 385 8.76 12.81 10.97
N ALA A 386 8.00 11.97 10.25
CA ALA A 386 8.08 10.52 10.40
C ALA A 386 9.52 10.04 10.22
N GLY A 387 10.09 10.28 9.04
CA GLY A 387 11.44 9.81 8.71
C GLY A 387 12.50 10.38 9.65
N GLY A 388 12.38 11.65 10.05
CA GLY A 388 13.26 12.30 11.01
C GLY A 388 13.22 11.65 12.39
N CYS A 389 12.02 11.40 12.94
CA CYS A 389 11.86 10.72 14.23
C CYS A 389 12.48 9.31 14.21
N PHE A 390 12.20 8.51 13.16
CA PHE A 390 12.78 7.17 13.03
C PHE A 390 14.28 7.22 12.86
N LEU A 391 14.81 8.14 12.05
CA LEU A 391 16.25 8.30 11.83
C LEU A 391 16.97 8.73 13.11
N VAL A 392 16.46 9.76 13.81
CA VAL A 392 17.08 10.25 15.07
C VAL A 392 17.08 9.14 16.12
N TYR A 393 15.96 8.41 16.25
CA TYR A 393 15.89 7.27 17.16
C TYR A 393 16.94 6.21 16.82
N TYR A 394 17.05 5.84 15.54
CA TYR A 394 18.00 4.86 15.05
C TYR A 394 19.45 5.27 15.33
N LEU A 395 19.82 6.51 14.97
CA LEU A 395 21.18 7.02 15.16
C LEU A 395 21.58 7.06 16.65
N ARG A 396 20.64 7.46 17.53
CA ARG A 396 20.92 7.55 18.99
C ARG A 396 21.04 6.18 19.65
N ILE A 397 20.12 5.25 19.35
CA ILE A 397 20.10 3.94 20.01
C ILE A 397 21.29 3.07 19.60
N TYR A 398 21.71 3.17 18.34
CA TYR A 398 22.82 2.34 17.83
C TYR A 398 24.16 3.09 17.73
N ASN A 399 24.22 4.32 18.23
CA ASN A 399 25.41 5.17 18.20
C ASN A 399 26.05 5.29 16.80
N ILE A 400 25.20 5.44 15.77
CA ILE A 400 25.64 5.55 14.38
C ILE A 400 25.84 7.03 14.02
N PRO A 401 27.00 7.43 13.51
CA PRO A 401 27.19 8.80 13.06
C PRO A 401 26.35 9.10 11.81
N VAL A 402 25.76 10.29 11.72
CA VAL A 402 24.89 10.72 10.62
C VAL A 402 25.54 10.48 9.25
N ARG A 403 26.84 10.75 9.12
CA ARG A 403 27.60 10.53 7.88
C ARG A 403 27.48 9.11 7.34
N ASP A 404 27.37 8.12 8.23
CA ASP A 404 27.32 6.70 7.86
C ASP A 404 25.97 6.28 7.27
N VAL A 405 24.96 7.13 7.30
CA VAL A 405 23.67 6.91 6.63
C VAL A 405 23.69 7.46 5.19
N PHE A 406 24.53 8.46 4.92
CA PHE A 406 24.55 9.14 3.62
C PHE A 406 25.82 8.83 2.80
N LEU A 407 26.97 8.64 3.43
CA LEU A 407 28.23 8.49 2.73
C LEU A 407 28.70 7.04 2.71
N PHE A 408 29.12 6.57 1.54
CA PHE A 408 29.75 5.25 1.40
C PHE A 408 31.19 5.28 1.89
N ARG A 409 31.57 4.29 2.69
CA ARG A 409 32.98 4.04 3.02
C ARG A 409 33.67 3.37 1.83
N PRO A 410 35.02 3.56 1.65
CA PRO A 410 35.76 2.95 0.55
C PRO A 410 35.56 1.41 0.44
N GLU A 411 35.49 0.74 1.59
CA GLU A 411 35.27 -0.70 1.69
C GLU A 411 33.87 -1.13 1.17
N GLU A 412 32.84 -0.32 1.47
CA GLU A 412 31.47 -0.56 1.00
C GLU A 412 31.36 -0.40 -0.52
N ILE A 413 32.07 0.60 -1.07
CA ILE A 413 32.15 0.81 -2.52
C ILE A 413 32.83 -0.38 -3.20
N ALA A 414 33.93 -0.89 -2.62
CA ALA A 414 34.61 -2.08 -3.14
C ALA A 414 33.71 -3.32 -3.12
N ARG A 415 32.92 -3.50 -2.04
CA ARG A 415 31.94 -4.59 -1.90
C ARG A 415 30.81 -4.49 -2.94
N LEU A 416 30.26 -3.30 -3.15
CA LEU A 416 29.24 -3.04 -4.19
C LEU A 416 29.76 -3.34 -5.59
N LYS A 417 30.96 -2.84 -5.94
CA LYS A 417 31.61 -3.14 -7.22
C LYS A 417 31.80 -4.64 -7.41
N GLY A 418 32.19 -5.36 -6.35
CA GLY A 418 32.33 -6.82 -6.36
C GLY A 418 31.00 -7.55 -6.64
N MET A 419 29.90 -7.09 -6.00
CA MET A 419 28.57 -7.65 -6.24
C MET A 419 28.10 -7.39 -7.69
N LEU A 420 28.26 -6.16 -8.19
CA LEU A 420 27.89 -5.81 -9.57
C LEU A 420 28.67 -6.64 -10.59
N LYS A 421 29.97 -6.87 -10.35
CA LYS A 421 30.80 -7.71 -11.20
C LYS A 421 30.33 -9.18 -11.22
N LYS A 422 29.88 -9.70 -10.07
CA LYS A 422 29.29 -11.05 -9.97
C LYS A 422 27.95 -11.15 -10.73
N VAL A 423 27.09 -10.13 -10.59
CA VAL A 423 25.80 -10.08 -11.32
C VAL A 423 26.03 -9.99 -12.83
N ARG A 424 26.93 -9.08 -13.28
CA ARG A 424 27.28 -8.95 -14.69
C ARG A 424 27.85 -10.25 -15.28
N ARG A 425 28.71 -10.98 -14.54
CA ARG A 425 29.22 -12.29 -14.96
C ARG A 425 28.14 -13.37 -15.05
N ARG A 426 27.10 -13.31 -14.18
CA ARG A 426 25.97 -14.24 -14.26
C ARG A 426 25.05 -13.94 -15.45
N LEU A 427 24.85 -12.65 -15.74
CA LEU A 427 24.05 -12.23 -16.91
C LEU A 427 24.74 -12.50 -18.24
N SER A 428 26.09 -12.42 -18.30
CA SER A 428 26.85 -12.73 -19.50
C SER A 428 26.99 -14.24 -19.78
N LYS A 429 26.66 -15.09 -18.78
CA LYS A 429 26.67 -16.56 -18.90
C LYS A 429 25.25 -17.15 -19.09
N ALA A 430 24.21 -16.31 -19.04
CA ALA A 430 22.81 -16.66 -19.32
C ALA A 430 22.38 -16.23 -20.72
#